data_bdc7dbb569e0e56f84b1aedab1fa1c6b
#
_entry.id   bdc7dbb569e0e56f84b1aedab1fa1c6b
#
_cell.length_a   1.000
_cell.length_b   1.000
_cell.length_c   1.000
_cell.angle_alpha   90.00
_cell.angle_beta   90.00
_cell.angle_gamma   90.00
#
_symmetry.space_group_name_H-M   'P 1'
#
loop_
_entity.id
_entity.type
_entity.pdbx_description
1 polymer ?
#
loop_
_entity_poly.entity_id
_entity_poly.type
_entity_poly.pdbx_seq_one_letter_code
_entity_poly.pdbx_strand_id
1 'polypeptide(L)'
;ISLSCPCTDRGWTCCPKGWRRFQGSCYFLSLDRMNWTESEQNCTGMGSQLVVINSKAEQVFLSEQIRQTKEPKPDNFYIGLFVEKVGQWQWVDKTPYNVTAAFWRKGEPSVVPDENCVIIHRDTELPNNWNNVRCLLHHRICE
;
A
#
# COMPACT_ATOMS: atom_id res chain seq x y z
N ILE A 1 5.44 15.70 -12.83
CA ILE A 1 4.30 14.76 -13.04
C ILE A 1 3.11 15.54 -13.55
N SER A 2 2.52 15.08 -14.65
CA SER A 2 1.34 15.71 -15.22
C SER A 2 0.10 15.40 -14.39
N LEU A 3 -0.75 16.40 -14.20
CA LEU A 3 -2.02 16.21 -13.52
C LEU A 3 -3.07 15.71 -14.51
N SER A 4 -3.93 14.79 -14.06
CA SER A 4 -4.96 14.18 -14.90
C SER A 4 -6.29 14.90 -14.88
N CYS A 5 -6.48 15.87 -13.99
CA CYS A 5 -7.71 16.62 -13.89
C CYS A 5 -7.42 18.12 -13.78
N PRO A 6 -8.35 18.98 -14.24
CA PRO A 6 -8.20 20.41 -14.01
C PRO A 6 -8.37 20.71 -12.52
N CYS A 7 -7.49 21.53 -11.97
CA CYS A 7 -7.64 22.02 -10.61
C CYS A 7 -8.74 23.07 -10.59
N THR A 8 -9.74 22.84 -9.78
CA THR A 8 -10.86 23.79 -9.62
C THR A 8 -10.68 24.59 -8.35
N ASP A 9 -11.35 25.71 -8.30
CA ASP A 9 -11.36 26.65 -7.17
C ASP A 9 -12.06 26.11 -5.92
N ARG A 10 -12.45 24.86 -5.90
CA ARG A 10 -13.09 24.23 -4.74
C ARG A 10 -12.13 23.49 -3.83
N GLY A 11 -10.83 23.72 -3.96
CA GLY A 11 -9.83 23.06 -3.14
C GLY A 11 -9.63 21.57 -3.45
N TRP A 12 -10.08 21.14 -4.60
CA TRP A 12 -9.90 19.76 -5.03
C TRP A 12 -8.44 19.49 -5.39
N THR A 13 -7.88 18.42 -4.84
CA THR A 13 -6.56 17.98 -5.21
C THR A 13 -6.64 17.19 -6.52
N CYS A 14 -5.87 17.61 -7.50
CA CYS A 14 -5.74 16.87 -8.76
C CYS A 14 -4.69 15.79 -8.62
N CYS A 15 -5.03 14.57 -9.02
CA CYS A 15 -4.08 13.48 -9.02
C CYS A 15 -3.25 13.47 -10.32
N PRO A 16 -1.98 13.09 -10.27
CA PRO A 16 -1.19 12.86 -11.47
C PRO A 16 -1.86 11.83 -12.38
N LYS A 17 -1.56 11.91 -13.67
CA LYS A 17 -2.10 10.95 -14.64
C LYS A 17 -1.73 9.53 -14.24
N GLY A 18 -2.75 8.64 -14.24
CA GLY A 18 -2.56 7.25 -13.86
C GLY A 18 -2.72 6.97 -12.36
N TRP A 19 -2.81 8.03 -11.55
CA TRP A 19 -3.09 7.89 -10.13
C TRP A 19 -4.60 7.89 -9.89
N ARG A 20 -5.01 7.26 -8.82
CA ARG A 20 -6.43 7.10 -8.47
C ARG A 20 -6.74 7.93 -7.23
N ARG A 21 -7.89 8.60 -7.26
CA ARG A 21 -8.29 9.48 -6.17
C ARG A 21 -9.27 8.80 -5.23
N PHE A 22 -9.07 9.00 -3.93
CA PHE A 22 -10.01 8.59 -2.90
C PHE A 22 -9.86 9.52 -1.69
N GLN A 23 -10.98 10.14 -1.29
CA GLN A 23 -11.07 10.99 -0.08
C GLN A 23 -9.91 12.00 0.08
N GLY A 24 -9.59 12.71 -0.97
CA GLY A 24 -8.57 13.75 -0.92
C GLY A 24 -7.13 13.28 -1.08
N SER A 25 -6.91 11.99 -1.24
CA SER A 25 -5.58 11.43 -1.50
C SER A 25 -5.50 10.83 -2.88
N CYS A 26 -4.29 10.75 -3.41
CA CYS A 26 -4.01 10.13 -4.69
C CYS A 26 -3.18 8.87 -4.47
N TYR A 27 -3.49 7.80 -5.19
CA TYR A 27 -2.84 6.50 -5.03
C TYR A 27 -2.34 5.98 -6.36
N PHE A 28 -1.12 5.47 -6.35
CA PHE A 28 -0.50 4.85 -7.51
C PHE A 28 -0.32 3.35 -7.25
N LEU A 29 -0.93 2.53 -8.11
CA LEU A 29 -0.74 1.08 -8.09
C LEU A 29 0.20 0.70 -9.23
N SER A 30 1.37 0.18 -8.89
CA SER A 30 2.41 -0.09 -9.88
C SER A 30 2.09 -1.30 -10.75
N LEU A 31 2.66 -1.33 -11.95
CA LEU A 31 2.60 -2.46 -12.85
C LEU A 31 3.89 -3.29 -12.80
N ASP A 32 4.99 -2.69 -12.40
CA ASP A 32 6.26 -3.37 -12.21
C ASP A 32 6.42 -3.85 -10.77
N ARG A 33 7.41 -4.70 -10.55
CA ARG A 33 7.71 -5.28 -9.23
C ARG A 33 9.11 -4.93 -8.81
N MET A 34 9.30 -4.71 -7.53
CA MET A 34 10.60 -4.48 -6.91
C MET A 34 10.54 -4.88 -5.44
N ASN A 35 11.70 -4.91 -4.78
CA ASN A 35 11.70 -5.24 -3.35
C ASN A 35 11.14 -4.07 -2.54
N TRP A 36 10.93 -4.28 -1.24
CA TRP A 36 10.28 -3.27 -0.40
C TRP A 36 11.09 -1.98 -0.29
N THR A 37 12.41 -2.09 -0.09
CA THR A 37 13.28 -0.91 0.04
C THR A 37 13.27 -0.09 -1.25
N GLU A 38 13.39 -0.75 -2.40
CA GLU A 38 13.32 -0.09 -3.69
C GLU A 38 11.95 0.54 -3.94
N SER A 39 10.90 -0.14 -3.49
CA SER A 39 9.53 0.36 -3.59
C SER A 39 9.37 1.67 -2.81
N GLU A 40 9.88 1.71 -1.58
CA GLU A 40 9.83 2.94 -0.78
C GLU A 40 10.64 4.06 -1.43
N GLN A 41 11.83 3.75 -1.92
CA GLN A 41 12.67 4.74 -2.61
C GLN A 41 11.99 5.27 -3.87
N ASN A 42 11.32 4.39 -4.60
CA ASN A 42 10.60 4.78 -5.81
C ASN A 42 9.43 5.71 -5.48
N CYS A 43 8.62 5.37 -4.48
CA CYS A 43 7.53 6.24 -4.05
C CYS A 43 8.06 7.60 -3.57
N THR A 44 9.12 7.60 -2.76
CA THR A 44 9.74 8.82 -2.26
C THR A 44 10.27 9.68 -3.40
N GLY A 45 10.88 9.06 -4.41
CA GLY A 45 11.40 9.75 -5.59
C GLY A 45 10.31 10.43 -6.42
N MET A 46 9.06 9.99 -6.28
CA MET A 46 7.91 10.62 -6.93
C MET A 46 7.22 11.66 -6.03
N GLY A 47 7.81 12.00 -4.89
CA GLY A 47 7.20 12.93 -3.94
C GLY A 47 6.08 12.32 -3.12
N SER A 48 6.10 11.00 -2.97
CA SER A 48 5.07 10.23 -2.24
C SER A 48 5.72 9.28 -1.25
N GLN A 49 4.99 8.30 -0.77
CA GLN A 49 5.48 7.26 0.12
C GLN A 49 4.70 5.97 -0.12
N LEU A 50 5.21 4.83 0.34
CA LEU A 50 4.39 3.63 0.40
C LEU A 50 3.16 3.91 1.26
N VAL A 51 2.02 3.40 0.86
CA VAL A 51 0.74 3.78 1.46
C VAL A 51 0.67 3.46 2.94
N VAL A 52 0.17 4.42 3.71
CA VAL A 52 -0.15 4.25 5.13
C VAL A 52 -1.67 4.18 5.23
N ILE A 53 -2.18 3.05 5.67
CA ILE A 53 -3.63 2.81 5.72
C ILE A 53 -4.16 3.22 7.09
N ASN A 54 -5.02 4.24 7.11
CA ASN A 54 -5.52 4.87 8.34
C ASN A 54 -6.97 4.56 8.64
N SER A 55 -7.70 3.96 7.70
CA SER A 55 -9.13 3.71 7.89
C SER A 55 -9.58 2.46 7.15
N LYS A 56 -10.70 1.90 7.61
CA LYS A 56 -11.32 0.77 6.92
C LYS A 56 -11.77 1.14 5.52
N ALA A 57 -12.28 2.36 5.34
CA ALA A 57 -12.71 2.82 4.01
C ALA A 57 -11.54 2.83 3.03
N GLU A 58 -10.39 3.29 3.46
CA GLU A 58 -9.17 3.28 2.66
C GLU A 58 -8.73 1.85 2.33
N GLN A 59 -8.74 0.98 3.33
CA GLN A 59 -8.41 -0.44 3.17
C GLN A 59 -9.29 -1.11 2.12
N VAL A 60 -10.59 -0.89 2.20
CA VAL A 60 -11.56 -1.47 1.26
C VAL A 60 -11.34 -0.91 -0.14
N PHE A 61 -11.15 0.41 -0.26
CA PHE A 61 -10.89 1.04 -1.56
C PHE A 61 -9.67 0.43 -2.24
N LEU A 62 -8.55 0.35 -1.53
CA LEU A 62 -7.31 -0.16 -2.11
C LEU A 62 -7.44 -1.63 -2.51
N SER A 63 -8.11 -2.42 -1.68
CA SER A 63 -8.33 -3.83 -1.98
C SER A 63 -9.16 -4.03 -3.24
N GLU A 64 -10.18 -3.20 -3.42
CA GLU A 64 -11.00 -3.26 -4.64
C GLU A 64 -10.21 -2.81 -5.87
N GLN A 65 -9.35 -1.80 -5.73
CA GLN A 65 -8.50 -1.36 -6.84
C GLN A 65 -7.55 -2.48 -7.27
N ILE A 66 -6.98 -3.20 -6.32
CA ILE A 66 -6.10 -4.34 -6.61
C ILE A 66 -6.87 -5.42 -7.37
N ARG A 67 -8.10 -5.70 -6.97
CA ARG A 67 -8.94 -6.71 -7.67
C ARG A 67 -9.26 -6.33 -9.10
N GLN A 68 -9.32 -5.04 -9.40
CA GLN A 68 -9.60 -4.55 -10.74
C GLN A 68 -8.40 -4.58 -11.67
N THR A 69 -7.19 -4.79 -11.15
CA THR A 69 -6.00 -4.89 -12.00
C THR A 69 -6.08 -6.16 -12.85
N LYS A 70 -5.84 -6.02 -14.15
CA LYS A 70 -5.98 -7.11 -15.12
C LYS A 70 -4.62 -7.60 -15.63
N GLU A 71 -3.67 -7.67 -14.75
CA GLU A 71 -2.36 -8.15 -15.14
C GLU A 71 -2.36 -9.65 -15.37
N PRO A 72 -1.57 -10.16 -16.37
CA PRO A 72 -1.51 -11.60 -16.67
C PRO A 72 -1.05 -12.44 -15.48
N LYS A 73 -0.25 -11.85 -14.59
CA LYS A 73 0.20 -12.49 -13.36
C LYS A 73 -0.09 -11.54 -12.21
N PRO A 74 -1.32 -11.54 -11.70
CA PRO A 74 -1.65 -10.70 -10.56
C PRO A 74 -0.78 -11.07 -9.37
N ASP A 75 -0.20 -10.08 -8.74
CA ASP A 75 0.64 -10.25 -7.59
C ASP A 75 0.13 -9.38 -6.44
N ASN A 76 0.80 -9.50 -5.32
CA ASN A 76 0.47 -8.74 -4.12
C ASN A 76 1.12 -7.36 -4.17
N PHE A 77 0.61 -6.45 -3.36
CA PHE A 77 1.06 -5.05 -3.37
C PHE A 77 1.62 -4.67 -2.01
N TYR A 78 2.84 -4.13 -1.99
CA TYR A 78 3.46 -3.60 -0.78
C TYR A 78 2.70 -2.39 -0.25
N ILE A 79 2.59 -2.34 1.07
CA ILE A 79 2.14 -1.14 1.80
C ILE A 79 3.29 -0.66 2.69
N GLY A 80 3.12 0.49 3.33
CA GLY A 80 4.18 1.13 4.09
C GLY A 80 4.37 0.60 5.51
N LEU A 81 3.97 -0.62 5.79
CA LEU A 81 4.12 -1.24 7.10
C LEU A 81 5.26 -2.25 7.05
N PHE A 82 6.14 -2.21 8.05
CA PHE A 82 7.33 -3.07 8.08
C PHE A 82 7.78 -3.31 9.52
N VAL A 83 8.69 -4.29 9.68
CA VAL A 83 9.33 -4.57 10.98
C VAL A 83 10.75 -4.05 10.92
N GLU A 84 11.07 -3.08 11.78
CA GLU A 84 12.44 -2.58 11.95
C GLU A 84 13.17 -3.39 13.03
N LYS A 85 12.46 -3.70 14.11
CA LYS A 85 12.97 -4.54 15.20
C LYS A 85 11.96 -5.65 15.47
N VAL A 86 12.44 -6.83 15.83
CA VAL A 86 11.61 -8.01 16.06
C VAL A 86 10.38 -7.65 16.91
N GLY A 87 9.20 -7.95 16.38
CA GLY A 87 7.94 -7.74 17.06
C GLY A 87 7.41 -6.31 17.05
N GLN A 88 8.09 -5.38 16.39
CA GLN A 88 7.67 -3.98 16.36
C GLN A 88 7.31 -3.56 14.92
N TRP A 89 6.02 -3.45 14.66
CA TRP A 89 5.51 -2.96 13.38
C TRP A 89 5.59 -1.44 13.32
N GLN A 90 5.99 -0.90 12.20
CA GLN A 90 6.16 0.53 12.01
C GLN A 90 5.69 0.97 10.64
N TRP A 91 4.99 2.11 10.58
CA TRP A 91 4.63 2.76 9.34
C TRP A 91 5.77 3.66 8.83
N VAL A 92 5.90 3.79 7.51
CA VAL A 92 6.96 4.60 6.87
C VAL A 92 6.90 6.08 7.27
N ASP A 93 5.74 6.60 7.62
CA ASP A 93 5.57 7.99 8.05
C ASP A 93 5.72 8.17 9.56
N LYS A 94 6.10 7.10 10.27
CA LYS A 94 6.30 7.06 11.72
C LYS A 94 5.02 7.23 12.53
N THR A 95 3.84 7.17 11.93
CA THR A 95 2.61 7.10 12.71
C THR A 95 2.58 5.78 13.49
N PRO A 96 2.00 5.76 14.70
CA PRO A 96 1.98 4.56 15.51
C PRO A 96 1.17 3.44 14.87
N TYR A 97 1.71 2.22 14.91
CA TYR A 97 0.96 1.04 14.53
C TYR A 97 -0.10 0.78 15.59
N ASN A 98 -1.35 0.59 15.16
CA ASN A 98 -2.47 0.34 16.05
C ASN A 98 -3.12 -0.98 15.70
N VAL A 99 -3.06 -1.96 16.61
CA VAL A 99 -3.59 -3.30 16.38
C VAL A 99 -5.11 -3.28 16.12
N THR A 100 -5.82 -2.28 16.65
CA THR A 100 -7.27 -2.17 16.41
C THR A 100 -7.62 -1.62 15.03
N ALA A 101 -6.63 -1.09 14.33
CA ALA A 101 -6.78 -0.56 12.96
C ALA A 101 -5.93 -1.36 11.98
N ALA A 102 -5.67 -2.63 12.28
CA ALA A 102 -4.91 -3.54 11.43
C ALA A 102 -5.86 -4.50 10.71
N PHE A 103 -5.47 -4.92 9.51
CA PHE A 103 -6.31 -5.76 8.66
C PHE A 103 -5.59 -7.04 8.24
N TRP A 104 -5.00 -7.72 9.23
CA TRP A 104 -4.28 -8.97 8.98
C TRP A 104 -5.20 -10.09 8.52
N ARG A 105 -4.72 -10.90 7.58
CA ARG A 105 -5.38 -12.16 7.23
C ARG A 105 -5.46 -13.04 8.48
N LYS A 106 -6.42 -13.97 8.46
CA LYS A 106 -6.54 -14.95 9.54
C LYS A 106 -5.22 -15.70 9.70
N GLY A 107 -4.69 -15.72 10.90
CA GLY A 107 -3.43 -16.37 11.22
C GLY A 107 -2.19 -15.51 11.01
N GLU A 108 -2.35 -14.30 10.51
CA GLU A 108 -1.23 -13.36 10.32
C GLU A 108 -1.23 -12.28 11.39
N PRO A 109 -0.12 -11.60 11.66
CA PRO A 109 1.18 -11.79 11.03
C PRO A 109 1.90 -13.04 11.55
N SER A 110 2.75 -13.61 10.68
CA SER A 110 3.57 -14.76 11.07
C SER A 110 4.76 -14.30 11.92
N VAL A 111 5.33 -15.25 12.67
CA VAL A 111 6.54 -14.99 13.45
C VAL A 111 7.80 -15.54 12.74
N VAL A 112 7.68 -15.87 11.48
CA VAL A 112 8.79 -16.41 10.69
C VAL A 112 9.85 -15.32 10.51
N PRO A 113 11.12 -15.62 10.81
CA PRO A 113 12.23 -14.68 10.56
C PRO A 113 12.26 -14.27 9.08
N ASP A 114 12.68 -13.04 8.82
CA ASP A 114 12.81 -12.44 7.48
C ASP A 114 11.50 -12.09 6.78
N GLU A 115 10.34 -12.34 7.38
CA GLU A 115 9.06 -11.86 6.85
C GLU A 115 8.74 -10.49 7.43
N ASN A 116 9.53 -9.50 7.04
CA ASN A 116 9.55 -8.17 7.65
C ASN A 116 8.77 -7.10 6.88
N CYS A 117 8.21 -7.45 5.74
CA CYS A 117 7.49 -6.51 4.87
C CYS A 117 6.05 -6.94 4.73
N VAL A 118 5.15 -5.98 4.54
CA VAL A 118 3.71 -6.25 4.51
C VAL A 118 3.14 -5.96 3.13
N ILE A 119 2.31 -6.89 2.66
CA ILE A 119 1.59 -6.75 1.40
C ILE A 119 0.08 -6.86 1.65
N ILE A 120 -0.70 -6.34 0.72
CA ILE A 120 -2.11 -6.68 0.60
C ILE A 120 -2.17 -7.94 -0.27
N HIS A 121 -2.73 -9.00 0.30
CA HIS A 121 -2.87 -10.28 -0.40
C HIS A 121 -4.08 -10.21 -1.33
N ARG A 122 -3.81 -10.31 -2.63
CA ARG A 122 -4.82 -10.08 -3.66
C ARG A 122 -6.05 -10.99 -3.54
N ASP A 123 -5.82 -12.27 -3.24
CA ASP A 123 -6.88 -13.28 -3.30
C ASP A 123 -7.60 -13.51 -1.98
N THR A 124 -7.28 -12.73 -0.95
CA THR A 124 -7.97 -12.84 0.34
C THR A 124 -9.20 -11.93 0.37
N GLU A 125 -10.26 -12.43 0.95
CA GLU A 125 -11.50 -11.66 1.07
C GLU A 125 -11.33 -10.41 1.96
N LEU A 126 -12.08 -9.38 1.62
CA LEU A 126 -12.10 -8.12 2.33
C LEU A 126 -12.74 -8.26 3.71
N PRO A 127 -12.33 -7.42 4.68
CA PRO A 127 -11.26 -6.42 4.61
C PRO A 127 -9.90 -6.91 5.08
N ASN A 128 -9.81 -8.10 5.66
CA ASN A 128 -8.62 -8.60 6.36
C ASN A 128 -7.73 -9.38 5.40
N ASN A 129 -6.81 -8.66 4.75
CA ASN A 129 -5.98 -9.22 3.70
C ASN A 129 -4.49 -8.87 3.79
N TRP A 130 -4.03 -8.32 4.92
CA TRP A 130 -2.61 -8.05 5.09
C TRP A 130 -1.85 -9.34 5.40
N ASN A 131 -0.65 -9.46 4.84
CA ASN A 131 0.24 -10.57 5.10
C ASN A 131 1.68 -10.06 5.18
N ASN A 132 2.45 -10.54 6.17
CA ASN A 132 3.87 -10.24 6.20
C ASN A 132 4.61 -11.29 5.39
N VAL A 133 5.56 -10.83 4.60
CA VAL A 133 6.29 -11.65 3.64
C VAL A 133 7.77 -11.26 3.65
N ARG A 134 8.58 -12.11 3.04
CA ARG A 134 9.95 -11.73 2.72
C ARG A 134 9.92 -10.53 1.78
N CYS A 135 10.92 -9.65 1.92
CA CYS A 135 10.93 -8.39 1.17
C CYS A 135 11.44 -8.58 -0.27
N LEU A 136 10.80 -9.50 -1.00
CA LEU A 136 11.13 -9.85 -2.38
C LEU A 136 10.35 -8.98 -3.37
N LEU A 137 10.18 -9.47 -4.60
CA LEU A 137 9.56 -8.68 -5.66
C LEU A 137 8.03 -8.72 -5.59
N HIS A 138 7.43 -7.57 -5.41
CA HIS A 138 5.98 -7.37 -5.45
C HIS A 138 5.66 -6.02 -6.07
N HIS A 139 4.41 -5.81 -6.42
CA HIS A 139 3.92 -4.49 -6.79
C HIS A 139 3.90 -3.59 -5.57
N ARG A 140 3.60 -2.31 -5.76
CA ARG A 140 3.56 -1.34 -4.66
C ARG A 140 2.40 -0.37 -4.83
N ILE A 141 1.97 0.19 -3.70
CA ILE A 141 1.00 1.26 -3.68
C ILE A 141 1.68 2.49 -3.09
N CYS A 142 1.77 3.56 -3.87
CA CYS A 142 2.27 4.85 -3.39
C CYS A 142 1.08 5.77 -3.09
N GLU A 143 1.27 6.62 -2.09
CA GLU A 143 0.27 7.60 -1.70
C GLU A 143 0.82 9.01 -1.66
#